data_173e79bce30655a8ee54e7ab0b0ffe18
#
_entry.id   173e79bce30655a8ee54e7ab0b0ffe18
#
_cell.length_a   1.000
_cell.length_b   1.000
_cell.length_c   1.000
_cell.angle_alpha   90.00
_cell.angle_beta   90.00
_cell.angle_gamma   90.00
#
_symmetry.space_group_name_H-M   'P 1'
#
loop_
_entity.id
_entity.type
_entity.pdbx_description
1 polymer ?
#
loop_
_entity_poly.entity_id
_entity_poly.type
_entity_poly.pdbx_seq_one_letter_code
_entity_poly.pdbx_strand_id
1 'polypeptide(L)'
;LTIEEVDKLLQQPKLDTPKGIRDSAMLELLYATGMRVSEMLHLQIFDVNLQFGYVVCNESGKERIIPIGIPCKKAMERYLETGRTVFVKDEKETALFTNCSGKAMSRQGFWKVLKGYADDAGIKRDIAPHTLRHSFAVHMLQNGADIRSVQEMLGHSDISTTQIYLGMNMNKMRDVYMKTHPRH
;
A
#
# COMPACT_ATOMS: atom_id res chain seq x y z
N LEU A 1 12.73 -8.72 2.60
CA LEU A 1 13.61 -7.91 1.75
C LEU A 1 14.38 -6.91 2.60
N THR A 2 15.58 -6.53 2.15
CA THR A 2 16.29 -5.37 2.69
C THR A 2 15.66 -4.08 2.16
N ILE A 3 16.02 -2.90 2.72
CA ILE A 3 15.54 -1.61 2.21
C ILE A 3 15.99 -1.42 0.76
N GLU A 4 17.23 -1.77 0.43
CA GLU A 4 17.77 -1.67 -0.92
C GLU A 4 17.08 -2.61 -1.92
N GLU A 5 16.69 -3.82 -1.49
CA GLU A 5 15.91 -4.74 -2.31
C GLU A 5 14.49 -4.21 -2.58
N VAL A 6 13.87 -3.60 -1.56
CA VAL A 6 12.57 -2.95 -1.73
C VAL A 6 12.69 -1.75 -2.67
N ASP A 7 13.67 -0.88 -2.50
CA ASP A 7 13.87 0.27 -3.38
C ASP A 7 14.09 -0.16 -4.83
N LYS A 8 14.90 -1.20 -5.08
CA LYS A 8 15.05 -1.77 -6.42
C LYS A 8 13.73 -2.28 -6.99
N LEU A 9 12.91 -2.97 -6.19
CA LEU A 9 11.61 -3.48 -6.62
C LEU A 9 10.66 -2.33 -7.00
N LEU A 10 10.59 -1.29 -6.17
CA LEU A 10 9.71 -0.14 -6.37
C LEU A 10 10.12 0.72 -7.59
N GLN A 11 11.36 0.64 -8.04
CA GLN A 11 11.87 1.35 -9.20
C GLN A 11 11.63 0.64 -10.53
N GLN A 12 11.18 -0.63 -10.54
CA GLN A 12 11.00 -1.41 -11.78
C GLN A 12 9.85 -0.92 -12.67
N PRO A 13 8.68 -0.49 -12.11
CA PRO A 13 7.56 -0.08 -12.95
C PRO A 13 7.91 1.14 -13.83
N LYS A 14 7.69 1.03 -15.14
CA LYS A 14 7.91 2.10 -16.10
C LYS A 14 6.83 3.17 -15.98
N LEU A 15 7.19 4.37 -15.54
CA LEU A 15 6.26 5.48 -15.30
C LEU A 15 5.79 6.21 -16.56
N ASP A 16 6.20 5.78 -17.73
CA ASP A 16 5.76 6.25 -19.06
C ASP A 16 4.58 5.44 -19.63
N THR A 17 4.13 4.40 -18.91
CA THR A 17 3.00 3.58 -19.32
C THR A 17 1.89 3.56 -18.26
N PRO A 18 0.60 3.57 -18.65
CA PRO A 18 -0.51 3.48 -17.69
C PRO A 18 -0.44 2.25 -16.78
N LYS A 19 0.03 1.12 -17.33
CA LYS A 19 0.24 -0.12 -16.58
C LYS A 19 1.33 0.05 -15.51
N GLY A 20 2.48 0.60 -15.89
CA GLY A 20 3.59 0.83 -14.96
C GLY A 20 3.24 1.86 -13.88
N ILE A 21 2.50 2.91 -14.22
CA ILE A 21 1.99 3.90 -13.26
C ILE A 21 1.08 3.23 -12.23
N ARG A 22 0.15 2.37 -12.66
CA ARG A 22 -0.70 1.57 -11.76
C ARG A 22 0.13 0.65 -10.86
N ASP A 23 1.05 -0.10 -11.46
CA ASP A 23 1.85 -1.10 -10.77
C ASP A 23 2.76 -0.43 -9.72
N SER A 24 3.33 0.73 -10.05
CA SER A 24 4.08 1.56 -9.10
C SER A 24 3.22 1.98 -7.91
N ALA A 25 2.00 2.46 -8.14
CA ALA A 25 1.10 2.86 -7.08
C ALA A 25 0.71 1.68 -6.16
N MET A 26 0.47 0.48 -6.73
CA MET A 26 0.19 -0.73 -5.94
C MET A 26 1.37 -1.14 -5.05
N LEU A 27 2.59 -1.16 -5.60
CA LEU A 27 3.78 -1.55 -4.85
C LEU A 27 4.12 -0.53 -3.75
N GLU A 28 4.07 0.77 -4.06
CA GLU A 28 4.28 1.85 -3.09
C GLU A 28 3.25 1.77 -1.96
N LEU A 29 1.97 1.56 -2.27
CA LEU A 29 0.92 1.48 -1.26
C LEU A 29 1.11 0.28 -0.33
N LEU A 30 1.43 -0.90 -0.88
CA LEU A 30 1.67 -2.09 -0.06
C LEU A 30 2.84 -1.91 0.89
N TYR A 31 3.94 -1.34 0.41
CA TYR A 31 5.10 -1.12 1.27
C TYR A 31 4.87 0.03 2.26
N ALA A 32 4.21 1.10 1.84
CA ALA A 32 3.91 2.23 2.72
C ALA A 32 2.98 1.86 3.89
N THR A 33 2.05 0.92 3.69
CA THR A 33 1.00 0.62 4.66
C THR A 33 1.16 -0.72 5.37
N GLY A 34 1.93 -1.63 4.78
CA GLY A 34 1.99 -3.01 5.25
C GLY A 34 0.66 -3.76 5.18
N MET A 35 -0.36 -3.25 4.48
CA MET A 35 -1.66 -3.92 4.37
C MET A 35 -1.56 -5.27 3.66
N ARG A 36 -2.57 -6.12 3.80
CA ARG A 36 -2.66 -7.37 3.04
C ARG A 36 -2.98 -7.07 1.58
N VAL A 37 -2.48 -7.90 0.66
CA VAL A 37 -2.83 -7.77 -0.77
C VAL A 37 -4.34 -7.82 -1.00
N SER A 38 -5.05 -8.69 -0.26
CA SER A 38 -6.51 -8.74 -0.35
C SER A 38 -7.17 -7.42 0.06
N GLU A 39 -6.69 -6.77 1.11
CA GLU A 39 -7.17 -5.45 1.53
C GLU A 39 -6.96 -4.41 0.44
N MET A 40 -5.73 -4.32 -0.10
CA MET A 40 -5.41 -3.39 -1.18
C MET A 40 -6.33 -3.59 -2.40
N LEU A 41 -6.59 -4.84 -2.77
CA LEU A 41 -7.41 -5.15 -3.95
C LEU A 41 -8.91 -4.88 -3.75
N HIS A 42 -9.37 -4.75 -2.51
CA HIS A 42 -10.75 -4.38 -2.18
C HIS A 42 -10.94 -2.87 -1.95
N LEU A 43 -9.84 -2.08 -1.92
CA LEU A 43 -9.95 -0.64 -1.76
C LEU A 43 -10.77 0.00 -2.88
N GLN A 44 -11.56 0.97 -2.49
CA GLN A 44 -12.31 1.84 -3.37
C GLN A 44 -11.62 3.21 -3.49
N ILE A 45 -11.95 3.98 -4.50
CA ILE A 45 -11.35 5.31 -4.71
C ILE A 45 -11.58 6.25 -3.52
N PHE A 46 -12.68 6.10 -2.79
CA PHE A 46 -13.01 6.93 -1.63
C PHE A 46 -12.35 6.48 -0.32
N ASP A 47 -11.69 5.31 -0.31
CA ASP A 47 -10.92 4.83 0.86
C ASP A 47 -9.55 5.54 0.97
N VAL A 48 -9.14 6.30 -0.05
CA VAL A 48 -7.87 7.02 -0.08
C VAL A 48 -8.08 8.51 0.05
N ASN A 49 -7.47 9.11 1.05
CA ASN A 49 -7.45 10.56 1.22
C ASN A 49 -6.03 11.09 0.98
N LEU A 50 -5.79 11.57 -0.25
CA LEU A 50 -4.48 12.09 -0.64
C LEU A 50 -4.22 13.49 -0.05
N GLN A 51 -5.25 14.27 0.25
CA GLN A 51 -5.08 15.59 0.86
C GLN A 51 -4.45 15.44 2.24
N PHE A 52 -4.98 14.55 3.07
CA PHE A 52 -4.50 14.32 4.43
C PHE A 52 -3.47 13.19 4.53
N GLY A 53 -3.20 12.45 3.45
CA GLY A 53 -2.16 11.42 3.39
C GLY A 53 -2.48 10.17 4.21
N TYR A 54 -3.65 9.58 4.02
CA TYR A 54 -4.02 8.32 4.67
C TYR A 54 -4.91 7.43 3.79
N VAL A 55 -4.97 6.16 4.16
CA VAL A 55 -5.86 5.15 3.57
C VAL A 55 -6.70 4.51 4.67
N VAL A 56 -7.97 4.28 4.39
CA VAL A 56 -8.89 3.56 5.27
C VAL A 56 -8.94 2.10 4.82
N CYS A 57 -8.56 1.19 5.70
CA CYS A 57 -8.70 -0.25 5.48
C CYS A 57 -9.87 -0.77 6.29
N ASN A 58 -10.75 -1.53 5.65
CA ASN A 58 -11.83 -2.24 6.34
C ASN A 58 -11.59 -3.75 6.22
N GLU A 59 -11.42 -4.43 7.34
CA GLU A 59 -11.32 -5.88 7.41
C GLU A 59 -12.34 -6.42 8.41
N SER A 60 -13.30 -7.21 7.91
CA SER A 60 -14.33 -7.86 8.74
C SER A 60 -15.09 -6.89 9.65
N GLY A 61 -15.41 -5.69 9.14
CA GLY A 61 -16.14 -4.66 9.88
C GLY A 61 -15.29 -3.85 10.87
N LYS A 62 -13.98 -4.05 10.88
CA LYS A 62 -13.03 -3.21 11.64
C LYS A 62 -12.30 -2.28 10.69
N GLU A 63 -12.52 -0.99 10.86
CA GLU A 63 -11.81 0.03 10.12
C GLU A 63 -10.50 0.39 10.83
N ARG A 64 -9.45 0.60 10.04
CA ARG A 64 -8.22 1.22 10.51
C ARG A 64 -7.72 2.23 9.49
N ILE A 65 -7.15 3.30 9.99
CA ILE A 65 -6.57 4.37 9.17
C ILE A 65 -5.06 4.23 9.22
N ILE A 66 -4.44 4.17 8.03
CA ILE A 66 -2.99 4.01 7.90
C ILE A 66 -2.45 5.25 7.20
N PRO A 67 -1.49 5.98 7.80
CA PRO A 67 -0.84 7.11 7.15
C PRO A 67 0.02 6.61 5.97
N ILE A 68 0.18 7.47 4.95
CA ILE A 68 1.06 7.23 3.81
C ILE A 68 2.05 8.38 3.64
N GLY A 69 3.28 8.03 3.27
CA GLY A 69 4.35 8.99 3.02
C GLY A 69 4.26 9.65 1.65
N ILE A 70 5.15 10.62 1.43
CA ILE A 70 5.19 11.43 0.20
C ILE A 70 5.38 10.58 -1.07
N PRO A 71 6.28 9.58 -1.11
CA PRO A 71 6.46 8.76 -2.32
C PRO A 71 5.18 8.01 -2.71
N CYS A 72 4.51 7.38 -1.75
CA CYS A 72 3.24 6.68 -1.97
C CYS A 72 2.15 7.65 -2.44
N LYS A 73 2.02 8.82 -1.78
CA LYS A 73 1.07 9.85 -2.18
C LYS A 73 1.26 10.27 -3.63
N LYS A 74 2.48 10.59 -4.05
CA LYS A 74 2.80 10.97 -5.44
C LYS A 74 2.49 9.86 -6.44
N ALA A 75 2.78 8.61 -6.10
CA ALA A 75 2.47 7.47 -6.96
C ALA A 75 0.96 7.28 -7.12
N MET A 76 0.20 7.46 -6.04
CA MET A 76 -1.26 7.37 -6.04
C MET A 76 -1.90 8.53 -6.83
N GLU A 77 -1.43 9.77 -6.64
CA GLU A 77 -1.89 10.94 -7.41
C GLU A 77 -1.70 10.70 -8.91
N ARG A 78 -0.49 10.34 -9.34
CA ARG A 78 -0.20 10.01 -10.73
C ARG A 78 -1.10 8.91 -11.26
N TYR A 79 -1.33 7.85 -10.49
CA TYR A 79 -2.18 6.75 -10.93
C TYR A 79 -3.63 7.20 -11.12
N LEU A 80 -4.20 7.92 -10.17
CA LEU A 80 -5.59 8.38 -10.25
C LEU A 80 -5.80 9.36 -11.42
N GLU A 81 -4.85 10.25 -11.65
CA GLU A 81 -4.95 11.28 -12.69
C GLU A 81 -4.68 10.75 -14.10
N THR A 82 -3.65 9.91 -14.28
CA THR A 82 -3.17 9.54 -15.61
C THR A 82 -3.22 8.05 -15.92
N GLY A 83 -3.14 7.18 -14.92
CA GLY A 83 -3.13 5.73 -15.13
C GLY A 83 -4.54 5.12 -15.14
N ARG A 84 -5.30 5.37 -14.09
CA ARG A 84 -6.64 4.78 -13.91
C ARG A 84 -7.62 5.24 -14.99
N THR A 85 -7.58 6.48 -15.37
CA THR A 85 -8.45 7.09 -16.39
C THR A 85 -8.31 6.43 -17.78
N VAL A 86 -7.17 5.83 -18.08
CA VAL A 86 -6.96 5.07 -19.32
C VAL A 86 -7.73 3.76 -19.32
N PHE A 87 -7.79 3.06 -18.18
CA PHE A 87 -8.40 1.74 -18.09
C PHE A 87 -9.90 1.80 -17.81
N VAL A 88 -10.32 2.67 -16.89
CA VAL A 88 -11.71 2.76 -16.45
C VAL A 88 -12.52 3.62 -17.40
N LYS A 89 -13.52 3.02 -18.02
CA LYS A 89 -14.46 3.68 -18.92
C LYS A 89 -15.87 3.80 -18.32
N ASP A 90 -16.17 2.97 -17.32
CA ASP A 90 -17.45 3.00 -16.61
C ASP A 90 -17.28 3.88 -15.36
N GLU A 91 -17.99 5.00 -15.32
CA GLU A 91 -17.97 5.93 -14.18
C GLU A 91 -18.48 5.30 -12.87
N LYS A 92 -19.20 4.17 -12.96
CA LYS A 92 -19.68 3.43 -11.79
C LYS A 92 -18.60 2.51 -11.18
N GLU A 93 -17.48 2.29 -11.89
CA GLU A 93 -16.38 1.49 -11.34
C GLU A 93 -15.64 2.25 -10.25
N THR A 94 -15.79 1.80 -9.03
CA THR A 94 -15.21 2.43 -7.83
C THR A 94 -13.96 1.72 -7.31
N ALA A 95 -13.62 0.52 -7.84
CA ALA A 95 -12.39 -0.15 -7.44
C ALA A 95 -11.18 0.76 -7.65
N LEU A 96 -10.36 0.87 -6.62
CA LEU A 96 -9.15 1.70 -6.68
C LEU A 96 -8.20 1.19 -7.76
N PHE A 97 -7.83 -0.09 -7.69
CA PHE A 97 -6.93 -0.72 -8.65
C PHE A 97 -7.68 -1.60 -9.64
N THR A 98 -7.50 -1.29 -10.91
CA THR A 98 -8.15 -2.01 -12.00
C THR A 98 -7.12 -2.71 -12.89
N ASN A 99 -7.55 -3.77 -13.57
CA ASN A 99 -6.79 -4.38 -14.65
C ASN A 99 -6.86 -3.52 -15.93
N CYS A 100 -6.19 -3.95 -17.00
CA CYS A 100 -6.18 -3.21 -18.27
C CYS A 100 -7.54 -3.15 -18.98
N SER A 101 -8.51 -3.97 -18.54
CA SER A 101 -9.90 -3.94 -19.05
C SER A 101 -10.82 -3.04 -18.20
N GLY A 102 -10.28 -2.32 -17.21
CA GLY A 102 -11.02 -1.41 -16.34
C GLY A 102 -11.83 -2.10 -15.24
N LYS A 103 -11.67 -3.40 -15.03
CA LYS A 103 -12.31 -4.15 -13.95
C LYS A 103 -11.36 -4.30 -12.76
N ALA A 104 -11.90 -4.54 -11.57
CA ALA A 104 -11.10 -4.74 -10.37
C ALA A 104 -9.93 -5.72 -10.59
N MET A 105 -8.77 -5.38 -10.07
CA MET A 105 -7.55 -6.21 -10.16
C MET A 105 -7.73 -7.50 -9.37
N SER A 106 -7.38 -8.65 -9.98
CA SER A 106 -7.42 -9.93 -9.30
C SER A 106 -6.12 -10.23 -8.52
N ARG A 107 -6.21 -11.10 -7.51
CA ARG A 107 -5.02 -11.59 -6.77
C ARG A 107 -3.99 -12.24 -7.69
N GLN A 108 -4.43 -13.06 -8.64
CA GLN A 108 -3.55 -13.71 -9.61
C GLN A 108 -2.88 -12.68 -10.53
N GLY A 109 -3.64 -11.66 -10.97
CA GLY A 109 -3.11 -10.56 -11.78
C GLY A 109 -2.01 -9.81 -11.04
N PHE A 110 -2.29 -9.40 -9.80
CA PHE A 110 -1.31 -8.72 -8.97
C PHE A 110 -0.07 -9.61 -8.67
N TRP A 111 -0.29 -10.90 -8.39
CA TRP A 111 0.82 -11.84 -8.16
C TRP A 111 1.79 -11.92 -9.34
N LYS A 112 1.26 -11.99 -10.57
CA LYS A 112 2.08 -11.96 -11.79
C LYS A 112 2.89 -10.67 -11.90
N VAL A 113 2.27 -9.53 -11.57
CA VAL A 113 2.93 -8.22 -11.55
C VAL A 113 4.09 -8.21 -10.56
N LEU A 114 3.83 -8.60 -9.31
CA LEU A 114 4.84 -8.61 -8.25
C LEU A 114 6.01 -9.52 -8.58
N LYS A 115 5.74 -10.74 -9.06
CA LYS A 115 6.77 -11.71 -9.43
C LYS A 115 7.62 -11.20 -10.59
N GLY A 116 6.99 -10.64 -11.63
CA GLY A 116 7.72 -10.09 -12.77
C GLY A 116 8.70 -8.98 -12.36
N TYR A 117 8.25 -8.03 -11.54
CA TYR A 117 9.13 -6.97 -11.05
C TYR A 117 10.20 -7.44 -10.08
N ALA A 118 9.95 -8.51 -9.32
CA ALA A 118 10.98 -9.12 -8.49
C ALA A 118 12.09 -9.77 -9.31
N ASP A 119 11.72 -10.48 -10.39
CA ASP A 119 12.65 -11.05 -11.34
C ASP A 119 13.48 -9.95 -12.03
N ASP A 120 12.82 -8.86 -12.50
CA ASP A 120 13.48 -7.71 -13.12
C ASP A 120 14.44 -7.00 -12.15
N ALA A 121 14.09 -6.92 -10.87
CA ALA A 121 14.93 -6.35 -9.82
C ALA A 121 16.12 -7.27 -9.40
N GLY A 122 16.19 -8.47 -9.94
CA GLY A 122 17.22 -9.46 -9.60
C GLY A 122 17.10 -10.01 -8.18
N ILE A 123 15.89 -10.00 -7.61
CA ILE A 123 15.61 -10.53 -6.27
C ILE A 123 15.55 -12.05 -6.35
N LYS A 124 16.58 -12.72 -5.84
CA LYS A 124 16.72 -14.18 -5.92
C LYS A 124 15.85 -14.96 -4.92
N ARG A 125 15.26 -14.27 -3.95
CA ARG A 125 14.38 -14.90 -2.95
C ARG A 125 13.01 -15.15 -3.56
N ASP A 126 12.37 -16.22 -3.08
CA ASP A 126 10.96 -16.42 -3.41
C ASP A 126 10.12 -15.29 -2.77
N ILE A 127 9.44 -14.52 -3.63
CA ILE A 127 8.57 -13.44 -3.19
C ILE A 127 7.17 -13.99 -3.03
N ALA A 128 6.62 -13.81 -1.84
CA ALA A 128 5.24 -14.11 -1.52
C ALA A 128 4.41 -12.81 -1.35
N PRO A 129 3.07 -12.86 -1.47
CA PRO A 129 2.23 -11.67 -1.29
C PRO A 129 2.41 -10.93 0.04
N HIS A 130 2.84 -11.64 1.08
CA HIS A 130 3.12 -11.07 2.40
C HIS A 130 4.56 -10.53 2.57
N THR A 131 5.42 -10.68 1.57
CA THR A 131 6.84 -10.28 1.67
C THR A 131 7.00 -8.78 1.92
N LEU A 132 6.26 -7.94 1.19
CA LEU A 132 6.31 -6.49 1.40
C LEU A 132 5.76 -6.08 2.77
N ARG A 133 4.69 -6.73 3.21
CA ARG A 133 4.12 -6.50 4.56
C ARG A 133 5.12 -6.88 5.66
N HIS A 134 5.82 -8.01 5.52
CA HIS A 134 6.87 -8.41 6.45
C HIS A 134 8.04 -7.42 6.44
N SER A 135 8.45 -6.97 5.25
CA SER A 135 9.52 -5.96 5.12
C SER A 135 9.13 -4.65 5.77
N PHE A 136 7.89 -4.16 5.57
CA PHE A 136 7.34 -3.00 6.27
C PHE A 136 7.49 -3.15 7.79
N ALA A 137 6.99 -4.25 8.36
CA ALA A 137 7.03 -4.47 9.81
C ALA A 137 8.47 -4.46 10.36
N VAL A 138 9.37 -5.19 9.71
CA VAL A 138 10.78 -5.29 10.12
C VAL A 138 11.47 -3.93 10.03
N HIS A 139 11.31 -3.21 8.93
CA HIS A 139 11.96 -1.91 8.73
C HIS A 139 11.45 -0.85 9.71
N MET A 140 10.14 -0.82 9.99
CA MET A 140 9.57 0.07 11.00
C MET A 140 10.18 -0.20 12.38
N LEU A 141 10.25 -1.46 12.81
CA LEU A 141 10.83 -1.85 14.09
C LEU A 141 12.34 -1.56 14.16
N GLN A 142 13.08 -1.84 13.10
CA GLN A 142 14.52 -1.53 13.02
C GLN A 142 14.80 -0.03 13.11
N ASN A 143 13.91 0.79 12.59
CA ASN A 143 13.98 2.25 12.66
C ASN A 143 13.39 2.83 13.96
N GLY A 144 13.05 1.98 14.94
CA GLY A 144 12.65 2.40 16.28
C GLY A 144 11.15 2.61 16.49
N ALA A 145 10.29 2.13 15.58
CA ALA A 145 8.85 2.09 15.85
C ALA A 145 8.56 1.14 17.02
N ASP A 146 7.65 1.52 17.89
CA ASP A 146 7.19 0.61 18.92
C ASP A 146 6.28 -0.49 18.32
N ILE A 147 6.37 -1.69 18.88
CA ILE A 147 5.68 -2.87 18.36
C ILE A 147 4.16 -2.71 18.32
N ARG A 148 3.57 -1.96 19.27
CA ARG A 148 2.12 -1.74 19.33
C ARG A 148 1.65 -0.88 18.16
N SER A 149 2.37 0.21 17.86
CA SER A 149 2.08 1.05 16.68
C SER A 149 2.14 0.25 15.38
N VAL A 150 3.14 -0.62 15.22
CA VAL A 150 3.24 -1.49 14.04
C VAL A 150 2.08 -2.49 13.99
N GLN A 151 1.72 -3.10 15.12
CA GLN A 151 0.57 -4.02 15.20
C GLN A 151 -0.74 -3.32 14.84
N GLU A 152 -0.97 -2.10 15.31
CA GLU A 152 -2.16 -1.29 14.99
C GLU A 152 -2.23 -1.01 13.48
N MET A 153 -1.13 -0.56 12.87
CA MET A 153 -1.05 -0.33 11.41
C MET A 153 -1.34 -1.61 10.62
N LEU A 154 -0.84 -2.73 11.08
CA LEU A 154 -1.03 -4.02 10.42
C LEU A 154 -2.42 -4.63 10.67
N GLY A 155 -3.20 -4.16 11.63
CA GLY A 155 -4.52 -4.70 11.94
C GLY A 155 -4.46 -6.10 12.56
N HIS A 156 -3.50 -6.35 13.46
CA HIS A 156 -3.47 -7.59 14.24
C HIS A 156 -4.57 -7.55 15.30
N SER A 157 -5.50 -8.49 15.25
CA SER A 157 -6.84 -8.47 15.84
C SER A 157 -6.92 -8.87 17.32
N ASP A 158 -5.96 -8.53 18.15
CA ASP A 158 -6.01 -8.92 19.57
C ASP A 158 -6.12 -7.75 20.57
N ILE A 159 -6.63 -6.61 20.15
CA ILE A 159 -6.99 -5.54 21.09
C ILE A 159 -8.39 -5.02 20.77
N SER A 160 -9.34 -5.56 21.55
CA SER A 160 -10.70 -5.03 21.65
C SER A 160 -10.68 -3.67 22.33
N THR A 161 -10.98 -2.61 21.59
CA THR A 161 -11.70 -1.39 22.05
C THR A 161 -11.64 -0.33 20.95
N THR A 162 -12.65 -0.29 20.11
CA THR A 162 -12.55 0.32 18.79
C THR A 162 -13.26 1.68 18.65
N GLN A 163 -13.72 2.37 19.66
CA GLN A 163 -14.53 3.58 19.40
C GLN A 163 -14.06 4.91 20.02
N ILE A 164 -13.07 4.94 20.89
CA ILE A 164 -12.64 6.19 21.55
C ILE A 164 -11.35 6.78 20.95
N TYR A 165 -10.67 6.06 20.05
CA TYR A 165 -9.29 6.37 19.63
C TYR A 165 -9.09 6.97 18.24
N LEU A 166 -10.13 7.19 17.44
CA LEU A 166 -9.98 7.67 16.05
C LEU A 166 -9.25 9.00 15.90
N GLY A 167 -9.42 9.93 16.85
CA GLY A 167 -8.76 11.25 16.77
C GLY A 167 -7.36 11.32 17.38
N MET A 168 -7.15 10.66 18.52
CA MET A 168 -5.85 10.74 19.24
C MET A 168 -4.80 9.77 18.66
N ASN A 169 -5.23 8.65 18.09
CA ASN A 169 -4.34 7.63 17.54
C ASN A 169 -3.72 8.03 16.19
N MET A 170 -4.44 8.83 15.38
CA MET A 170 -3.97 9.30 14.08
C MET A 170 -2.70 10.14 14.16
N ASN A 171 -2.66 11.10 15.08
CA ASN A 171 -1.48 11.96 15.24
C ASN A 171 -0.28 11.15 15.71
N LYS A 172 -0.48 10.26 16.69
CA LYS A 172 0.60 9.39 17.19
C LYS A 172 1.08 8.42 16.11
N MET A 173 0.18 7.77 15.38
CA MET A 173 0.55 6.86 14.27
C MET A 173 1.29 7.59 13.16
N ARG A 174 0.84 8.81 12.80
CA ARG A 174 1.50 9.65 11.82
C ARG A 174 2.91 10.03 12.27
N ASP A 175 3.08 10.44 13.53
CA ASP A 175 4.39 10.79 14.09
C ASP A 175 5.35 9.61 14.10
N VAL A 176 4.88 8.42 14.49
CA VAL A 176 5.69 7.19 14.44
C VAL A 176 6.05 6.87 12.99
N TYR A 177 5.09 6.89 12.07
CA TYR A 177 5.31 6.64 10.67
C TYR A 177 6.35 7.59 10.06
N MET A 178 6.18 8.89 10.26
CA MET A 178 7.09 9.92 9.74
C MET A 178 8.51 9.84 10.31
N LYS A 179 8.68 9.23 11.49
CA LYS A 179 10.00 9.04 12.12
C LYS A 179 10.67 7.73 11.73
N THR A 180 9.91 6.71 11.38
CA THR A 180 10.42 5.32 11.32
C THR A 180 10.22 4.63 9.98
N HIS A 181 9.28 5.07 9.15
CA HIS A 181 9.11 4.47 7.83
C HIS A 181 10.22 4.94 6.88
N PRO A 182 10.94 4.02 6.17
CA PRO A 182 12.05 4.40 5.29
C PRO A 182 11.66 5.36 4.16
N ARG A 183 10.39 5.34 3.75
CA ARG A 183 9.83 6.17 2.68
C ARG A 183 8.70 7.07 3.21
N HIS A 184 8.98 7.84 4.26
CA HIS A 184 8.05 8.83 4.81
C HIS A 184 7.96 10.11 3.98
#